data_b680ebecd0f085a507faaf722b2c0af7
#
_entry.id   b680ebecd0f085a507faaf722b2c0af7
#
_cell.length_a   1.000
_cell.length_b   1.000
_cell.length_c   1.000
_cell.angle_alpha   90.00
_cell.angle_beta   90.00
_cell.angle_gamma   90.00
#
_symmetry.space_group_name_H-M   'P 1'
#
loop_
_entity.id
_entity.type
_entity.pdbx_description
1 polymer ?
#
loop_
_entity_poly.entity_id
_entity_poly.type
_entity_poly.pdbx_seq_one_letter_code
_entity_poly.pdbx_strand_id
1 'polypeptide(L)'
;MSAKVGLVLCPEARIYDHGPEHPLRPERVLLTWDLIHAVGLDGLATVERLACEAADDATLELVHTPAFIDATRRAGDGETGDWRRFGYSPGDNPIFDRMHQAGALVAGASVEAARAVWTGQVEHAFNAAGGLHHAMPDRASGFCVYDDPAIAIAWLLEHGAERVAYVDVDVHHGDGPQFIFWDDPRVLTISIHEFAPWFFPGTGDASERGGPNAQGSVANIPLPPFTGDDEWLQAFRSEVPRLVYGFRPDVLVTQLGCDTHATDPLAQMQLTTRSYRETAKELHDLAHTAAGGRWVATGGGGYQWARVVPRAWTLYFAEMAGVEVPDQIPERWVEEAQECLGGEVPTTFSELAVDPS
;
A
#
# COMPACT_ATOMS: atom_id res chain seq x y z
N MET A 1 9.32 19.00 -18.79
CA MET A 1 8.02 18.39 -19.14
C MET A 1 7.46 17.90 -17.83
N SER A 2 6.17 18.05 -17.56
CA SER A 2 5.54 17.49 -16.35
C SER A 2 5.64 15.96 -16.42
N ALA A 3 5.95 15.31 -15.30
CA ALA A 3 6.03 13.87 -15.17
C ALA A 3 4.75 13.19 -15.67
N LYS A 4 4.86 12.07 -16.36
CA LYS A 4 3.69 11.24 -16.68
C LYS A 4 3.41 10.33 -15.51
N VAL A 5 2.15 10.23 -15.12
CA VAL A 5 1.70 9.42 -13.97
C VAL A 5 0.66 8.40 -14.41
N GLY A 6 0.84 7.15 -14.01
CA GLY A 6 -0.09 6.06 -14.23
C GLY A 6 -1.06 5.91 -13.05
N LEU A 7 -2.35 5.84 -13.35
CA LEU A 7 -3.38 5.42 -12.39
C LEU A 7 -3.91 4.05 -12.80
N VAL A 8 -3.64 3.03 -12.00
CA VAL A 8 -4.19 1.69 -12.25
C VAL A 8 -5.65 1.67 -11.79
N LEU A 9 -6.55 1.44 -12.73
CA LEU A 9 -7.98 1.31 -12.46
C LEU A 9 -8.40 -0.14 -12.64
N CYS A 10 -8.78 -0.79 -11.56
CA CYS A 10 -9.18 -2.18 -11.50
C CYS A 10 -10.55 -2.34 -10.81
N PRO A 11 -11.67 -1.91 -11.44
CA PRO A 11 -13.00 -1.98 -10.82
C PRO A 11 -13.39 -3.40 -10.41
N GLU A 12 -12.84 -4.42 -11.09
CA GLU A 12 -13.04 -5.83 -10.78
C GLU A 12 -12.41 -6.21 -9.42
N ALA A 13 -11.43 -5.45 -8.92
CA ALA A 13 -10.83 -5.68 -7.60
C ALA A 13 -11.83 -5.53 -6.45
N ARG A 14 -13.02 -4.96 -6.68
CA ARG A 14 -14.14 -4.96 -5.72
C ARG A 14 -14.54 -6.36 -5.21
N ILE A 15 -14.16 -7.42 -5.93
CA ILE A 15 -14.39 -8.80 -5.47
C ILE A 15 -13.43 -9.21 -4.34
N TYR A 16 -12.42 -8.40 -4.00
CA TYR A 16 -11.59 -8.57 -2.82
C TYR A 16 -12.38 -8.13 -1.58
N ASP A 17 -13.34 -8.96 -1.18
CA ASP A 17 -14.33 -8.64 -0.17
C ASP A 17 -14.42 -9.77 0.87
N HIS A 18 -13.91 -9.49 2.04
CA HIS A 18 -13.98 -10.40 3.20
C HIS A 18 -15.36 -10.45 3.87
N GLY A 19 -16.31 -9.68 3.37
CA GLY A 19 -17.68 -9.60 3.89
C GLY A 19 -17.95 -8.33 4.71
N PRO A 20 -19.25 -8.06 4.98
CA PRO A 20 -19.69 -6.76 5.51
C PRO A 20 -19.22 -6.42 6.91
N GLU A 21 -18.90 -7.42 7.72
CA GLU A 21 -18.41 -7.24 9.10
C GLU A 21 -16.89 -7.11 9.18
N HIS A 22 -16.18 -7.32 8.06
CA HIS A 22 -14.72 -7.24 8.03
C HIS A 22 -14.25 -5.78 7.91
N PRO A 23 -13.17 -5.38 8.62
CA PRO A 23 -12.68 -3.99 8.56
C PRO A 23 -12.13 -3.59 7.20
N LEU A 24 -11.49 -4.51 6.46
CA LEU A 24 -11.01 -4.26 5.10
C LEU A 24 -12.19 -4.24 4.12
N ARG A 25 -12.58 -3.04 3.69
CA ARG A 25 -13.74 -2.82 2.83
C ARG A 25 -13.29 -2.45 1.41
N PRO A 26 -13.82 -3.11 0.36
CA PRO A 26 -13.48 -2.75 -1.02
C PRO A 26 -13.94 -1.35 -1.41
N GLU A 27 -14.98 -0.80 -0.75
CA GLU A 27 -15.48 0.55 -1.00
C GLU A 27 -14.42 1.62 -0.82
N ARG A 28 -13.41 1.39 0.01
CA ARG A 28 -12.30 2.34 0.22
C ARG A 28 -11.54 2.64 -1.07
N VAL A 29 -11.36 1.63 -1.93
CA VAL A 29 -10.68 1.76 -3.22
C VAL A 29 -11.58 2.48 -4.22
N LEU A 30 -12.87 2.11 -4.29
CA LEU A 30 -13.85 2.72 -5.19
C LEU A 30 -14.02 4.21 -4.87
N LEU A 31 -14.23 4.56 -3.61
CA LEU A 31 -14.35 5.95 -3.16
C LEU A 31 -13.07 6.77 -3.41
N THR A 32 -11.90 6.13 -3.38
CA THR A 32 -10.63 6.79 -3.75
C THR A 32 -10.62 7.15 -5.24
N TRP A 33 -10.97 6.22 -6.12
CA TRP A 33 -11.05 6.51 -7.55
C TRP A 33 -12.10 7.57 -7.87
N ASP A 34 -13.25 7.50 -7.20
CA ASP A 34 -14.32 8.48 -7.36
C ASP A 34 -13.88 9.88 -6.88
N LEU A 35 -13.09 9.97 -5.80
CA LEU A 35 -12.55 11.24 -5.32
C LEU A 35 -11.47 11.79 -6.27
N ILE A 36 -10.56 10.95 -6.74
CA ILE A 36 -9.57 11.31 -7.77
C ILE A 36 -10.27 11.87 -9.02
N HIS A 37 -11.37 11.23 -9.45
CA HIS A 37 -12.19 11.70 -10.56
C HIS A 37 -12.90 13.02 -10.23
N ALA A 38 -13.53 13.11 -9.07
CA ALA A 38 -14.28 14.29 -8.66
C ALA A 38 -13.43 15.57 -8.57
N VAL A 39 -12.15 15.43 -8.18
CA VAL A 39 -11.19 16.56 -8.18
C VAL A 39 -10.47 16.73 -9.52
N GLY A 40 -10.79 15.92 -10.53
CA GLY A 40 -10.32 16.08 -11.91
C GLY A 40 -8.89 15.60 -12.19
N LEU A 41 -8.27 14.86 -11.27
CA LEU A 41 -6.89 14.40 -11.42
C LEU A 41 -6.72 13.37 -12.55
N ASP A 42 -7.67 12.47 -12.73
CA ASP A 42 -7.63 11.42 -13.76
C ASP A 42 -7.91 11.95 -15.18
N GLY A 43 -8.36 13.22 -15.30
CA GLY A 43 -8.56 13.93 -16.55
C GLY A 43 -7.36 14.76 -17.00
N LEU A 44 -6.28 14.82 -16.22
CA LEU A 44 -5.08 15.56 -16.58
C LEU A 44 -4.36 14.92 -17.77
N ALA A 45 -3.82 15.73 -18.68
CA ALA A 45 -3.09 15.26 -19.87
C ALA A 45 -1.80 14.47 -19.51
N THR A 46 -1.32 14.60 -18.30
CA THR A 46 -0.15 13.91 -17.75
C THR A 46 -0.51 12.59 -17.06
N VAL A 47 -1.81 12.32 -16.82
CA VAL A 47 -2.28 11.10 -16.17
C VAL A 47 -2.75 10.11 -17.23
N GLU A 48 -2.18 8.91 -17.18
CA GLU A 48 -2.52 7.77 -18.02
C GLU A 48 -3.26 6.72 -17.18
N ARG A 49 -4.41 6.28 -17.67
CA ARG A 49 -5.14 5.16 -17.06
C ARG A 49 -4.51 3.86 -17.52
N LEU A 50 -3.99 3.09 -16.57
CA LEU A 50 -3.38 1.78 -16.82
C LEU A 50 -4.44 0.70 -16.66
N ALA A 51 -4.41 -0.28 -17.56
CA ALA A 51 -5.31 -1.44 -17.49
C ALA A 51 -4.89 -2.38 -16.36
N CYS A 52 -5.84 -3.14 -15.83
CA CYS A 52 -5.60 -4.18 -14.85
C CYS A 52 -5.93 -5.55 -15.46
N GLU A 53 -4.97 -6.44 -15.43
CA GLU A 53 -5.15 -7.85 -15.73
C GLU A 53 -4.71 -8.69 -14.54
N ALA A 54 -5.36 -9.83 -14.31
CA ALA A 54 -4.96 -10.72 -13.23
C ALA A 54 -3.55 -11.29 -13.50
N ALA A 55 -2.72 -11.32 -12.46
CA ALA A 55 -1.45 -12.03 -12.52
C ALA A 55 -1.70 -13.52 -12.79
N ASP A 56 -0.90 -14.10 -13.68
CA ASP A 56 -0.89 -15.54 -13.90
C ASP A 56 -0.13 -16.28 -12.78
N ASP A 57 -0.26 -17.60 -12.76
CA ASP A 57 0.40 -18.43 -11.74
C ASP A 57 1.93 -18.22 -11.74
N ALA A 58 2.55 -18.06 -12.91
CA ALA A 58 3.98 -17.86 -13.02
C ALA A 58 4.43 -16.54 -12.38
N THR A 59 3.62 -15.49 -12.49
CA THR A 59 3.86 -14.20 -11.84
C THR A 59 3.67 -14.30 -10.32
N LEU A 60 2.62 -15.00 -9.86
CA LEU A 60 2.41 -15.25 -8.44
C LEU A 60 3.51 -16.10 -7.82
N GLU A 61 4.05 -17.08 -8.56
CA GLU A 61 5.14 -17.96 -8.15
C GLU A 61 6.49 -17.27 -8.00
N LEU A 62 6.64 -16.01 -8.43
CA LEU A 62 7.82 -15.20 -8.09
C LEU A 62 8.00 -15.04 -6.57
N VAL A 63 6.90 -15.13 -5.83
CA VAL A 63 6.86 -14.93 -4.37
C VAL A 63 6.21 -16.11 -3.65
N HIS A 64 5.08 -16.60 -4.16
CA HIS A 64 4.26 -17.57 -3.46
C HIS A 64 4.48 -18.99 -3.94
N THR A 65 4.36 -19.95 -3.02
CA THR A 65 4.50 -21.38 -3.37
C THR A 65 3.32 -21.85 -4.22
N PRO A 66 3.53 -22.76 -5.19
CA PRO A 66 2.45 -23.35 -5.99
C PRO A 66 1.37 -24.01 -5.11
N ALA A 67 1.76 -24.60 -3.98
CA ALA A 67 0.83 -25.23 -3.04
C ALA A 67 -0.12 -24.22 -2.38
N PHE A 68 0.37 -23.01 -2.07
CA PHE A 68 -0.45 -21.96 -1.50
C PHE A 68 -1.41 -21.37 -2.55
N ILE A 69 -0.93 -21.15 -3.77
CA ILE A 69 -1.75 -20.66 -4.90
C ILE A 69 -2.89 -21.64 -5.21
N ASP A 70 -2.59 -22.96 -5.30
CA ASP A 70 -3.62 -23.99 -5.50
C ASP A 70 -4.63 -24.04 -4.35
N ALA A 71 -4.16 -23.97 -3.10
CA ALA A 71 -5.03 -23.97 -1.93
C ALA A 71 -5.96 -22.76 -1.91
N THR A 72 -5.44 -21.57 -2.25
CA THR A 72 -6.22 -20.33 -2.34
C THR A 72 -7.31 -20.43 -3.40
N ARG A 73 -6.99 -20.99 -4.57
CA ARG A 73 -7.95 -21.20 -5.66
C ARG A 73 -9.07 -22.14 -5.21
N ARG A 74 -8.71 -23.30 -4.71
CA ARG A 74 -9.67 -24.33 -4.30
C ARG A 74 -10.58 -23.89 -3.15
N ALA A 75 -10.00 -23.16 -2.17
CA ALA A 75 -10.77 -22.60 -1.08
C ALA A 75 -11.77 -21.54 -1.58
N GLY A 76 -11.34 -20.64 -2.49
CA GLY A 76 -12.21 -19.62 -3.12
C GLY A 76 -13.27 -20.20 -4.06
N ASP A 77 -13.05 -21.39 -4.61
CA ASP A 77 -14.02 -22.15 -5.40
C ASP A 77 -15.01 -22.95 -4.52
N GLY A 78 -14.92 -22.83 -3.18
CA GLY A 78 -15.82 -23.45 -2.24
C GLY A 78 -15.49 -24.93 -1.92
N GLU A 79 -14.30 -25.41 -2.28
CA GLU A 79 -13.90 -26.76 -1.89
C GLU A 79 -13.71 -26.89 -0.37
N THR A 80 -14.04 -28.06 0.17
CA THR A 80 -13.79 -28.38 1.58
C THR A 80 -12.36 -28.85 1.78
N GLY A 81 -11.67 -28.31 2.80
CA GLY A 81 -10.28 -28.65 3.10
C GLY A 81 -9.81 -28.10 4.43
N ASP A 82 -8.60 -28.49 4.84
CA ASP A 82 -7.93 -27.85 5.98
C ASP A 82 -7.10 -26.65 5.46
N TRP A 83 -7.76 -25.53 5.33
CA TRP A 83 -7.17 -24.32 4.82
C TRP A 83 -6.42 -23.49 5.87
N ARG A 84 -6.51 -23.86 7.17
CA ARG A 84 -5.87 -23.14 8.27
C ARG A 84 -4.35 -23.09 8.14
N ARG A 85 -3.74 -24.16 7.62
CA ARG A 85 -2.30 -24.24 7.39
C ARG A 85 -1.81 -23.19 6.37
N PHE A 86 -2.72 -22.66 5.55
CA PHE A 86 -2.47 -21.61 4.58
C PHE A 86 -2.93 -20.24 5.06
N GLY A 87 -3.13 -20.07 6.38
CA GLY A 87 -3.47 -18.78 7.00
C GLY A 87 -4.96 -18.42 6.98
N TYR A 88 -5.83 -19.24 6.38
CA TYR A 88 -7.26 -18.93 6.30
C TYR A 88 -7.97 -19.31 7.60
N SER A 89 -8.67 -18.31 8.16
CA SER A 89 -9.45 -18.46 9.39
C SER A 89 -10.60 -17.44 9.43
N PRO A 90 -11.71 -17.75 10.11
CA PRO A 90 -12.74 -16.75 10.38
C PRO A 90 -12.16 -15.59 11.18
N GLY A 91 -12.31 -14.39 10.69
CA GLY A 91 -11.84 -13.16 11.34
C GLY A 91 -10.69 -12.50 10.62
N ASP A 92 -9.48 -13.04 10.67
CA ASP A 92 -8.30 -12.41 10.07
C ASP A 92 -8.29 -12.56 8.54
N ASN A 93 -8.36 -13.79 8.06
CA ASN A 93 -8.37 -14.09 6.62
C ASN A 93 -9.53 -15.05 6.30
N PRO A 94 -10.79 -14.57 6.30
CA PRO A 94 -11.92 -15.41 5.95
C PRO A 94 -11.86 -15.83 4.48
N ILE A 95 -12.30 -17.05 4.19
CA ILE A 95 -12.45 -17.52 2.82
C ILE A 95 -13.65 -16.81 2.20
N PHE A 96 -13.47 -16.24 1.02
CA PHE A 96 -14.53 -15.63 0.24
C PHE A 96 -14.52 -16.13 -1.22
N ASP A 97 -15.64 -15.99 -1.88
CA ASP A 97 -15.82 -16.44 -3.28
C ASP A 97 -14.78 -15.78 -4.20
N ARG A 98 -14.15 -16.58 -5.05
CA ARG A 98 -13.14 -16.14 -6.02
C ARG A 98 -11.96 -15.40 -5.41
N MET A 99 -11.54 -15.71 -4.19
CA MET A 99 -10.46 -14.98 -3.53
C MET A 99 -9.10 -15.10 -4.26
N HIS A 100 -8.84 -16.21 -4.97
CA HIS A 100 -7.67 -16.33 -5.84
C HIS A 100 -7.71 -15.27 -6.96
N GLN A 101 -8.84 -15.16 -7.65
CA GLN A 101 -9.01 -14.19 -8.73
C GLN A 101 -8.89 -12.75 -8.21
N ALA A 102 -9.46 -12.48 -7.03
CA ALA A 102 -9.36 -11.18 -6.38
C ALA A 102 -7.91 -10.81 -6.05
N GLY A 103 -7.16 -11.71 -5.40
CA GLY A 103 -5.75 -11.51 -5.09
C GLY A 103 -4.87 -11.41 -6.35
N ALA A 104 -5.14 -12.23 -7.36
CA ALA A 104 -4.43 -12.18 -8.63
C ALA A 104 -4.67 -10.86 -9.39
N LEU A 105 -5.88 -10.29 -9.33
CA LEU A 105 -6.16 -8.96 -9.90
C LEU A 105 -5.36 -7.86 -9.20
N VAL A 106 -5.32 -7.88 -7.87
CA VAL A 106 -4.54 -6.89 -7.10
C VAL A 106 -3.04 -7.02 -7.41
N ALA A 107 -2.52 -8.23 -7.44
CA ALA A 107 -1.12 -8.49 -7.78
C ALA A 107 -0.79 -8.05 -9.22
N GLY A 108 -1.65 -8.38 -10.18
CA GLY A 108 -1.50 -7.97 -11.57
C GLY A 108 -1.53 -6.45 -11.75
N ALA A 109 -2.36 -5.74 -10.98
CA ALA A 109 -2.40 -4.28 -10.98
C ALA A 109 -1.10 -3.66 -10.45
N SER A 110 -0.49 -4.23 -9.40
CA SER A 110 0.81 -3.76 -8.89
C SER A 110 1.96 -4.09 -9.86
N VAL A 111 1.91 -5.24 -10.52
CA VAL A 111 2.87 -5.58 -11.60
C VAL A 111 2.72 -4.65 -12.79
N GLU A 112 1.50 -4.29 -13.19
CA GLU A 112 1.28 -3.33 -14.28
C GLU A 112 1.83 -1.93 -13.93
N ALA A 113 1.63 -1.46 -12.68
CA ALA A 113 2.26 -0.24 -12.19
C ALA A 113 3.80 -0.31 -12.30
N ALA A 114 4.38 -1.41 -11.84
CA ALA A 114 5.83 -1.65 -11.93
C ALA A 114 6.32 -1.69 -13.38
N ARG A 115 5.59 -2.39 -14.26
CA ARG A 115 5.89 -2.48 -15.71
C ARG A 115 5.88 -1.11 -16.38
N ALA A 116 4.84 -0.32 -16.13
CA ALA A 116 4.68 1.00 -16.76
C ALA A 116 5.81 1.95 -16.34
N VAL A 117 6.21 1.92 -15.06
CA VAL A 117 7.34 2.70 -14.54
C VAL A 117 8.67 2.19 -15.11
N TRP A 118 8.91 0.87 -15.07
CA TRP A 118 10.18 0.29 -15.49
C TRP A 118 10.45 0.47 -16.97
N THR A 119 9.42 0.35 -17.82
CA THR A 119 9.55 0.56 -19.27
C THR A 119 9.63 2.04 -19.68
N GLY A 120 9.43 2.97 -18.73
CA GLY A 120 9.43 4.41 -18.99
C GLY A 120 8.16 4.91 -19.69
N GLN A 121 7.06 4.15 -19.64
CA GLN A 121 5.74 4.58 -20.11
C GLN A 121 5.24 5.75 -19.26
N VAL A 122 5.44 5.65 -17.95
CA VAL A 122 5.19 6.69 -16.96
C VAL A 122 6.38 6.82 -16.00
N GLU A 123 6.51 7.94 -15.29
CA GLU A 123 7.52 8.10 -14.24
C GLU A 123 7.05 7.56 -12.91
N HIS A 124 5.78 7.77 -12.58
CA HIS A 124 5.14 7.31 -11.35
C HIS A 124 3.89 6.49 -11.70
N ALA A 125 3.57 5.48 -10.90
CA ALA A 125 2.32 4.74 -11.05
C ALA A 125 1.71 4.39 -9.68
N PHE A 126 0.40 4.45 -9.59
CA PHE A 126 -0.34 4.19 -8.35
C PHE A 126 -1.42 3.11 -8.54
N ASN A 127 -1.35 2.07 -7.70
CA ASN A 127 -2.38 1.06 -7.52
C ASN A 127 -3.02 1.17 -6.13
N ALA A 128 -4.17 1.82 -6.03
CA ALA A 128 -4.88 1.99 -4.76
C ALA A 128 -5.40 0.67 -4.15
N ALA A 129 -5.60 -0.36 -4.97
CA ALA A 129 -6.09 -1.67 -4.49
C ALA A 129 -4.98 -2.54 -3.88
N GLY A 130 -3.71 -2.21 -4.13
CA GLY A 130 -2.55 -2.94 -3.65
C GLY A 130 -2.11 -2.56 -2.24
N GLY A 131 -0.92 -3.05 -1.88
CA GLY A 131 -0.31 -2.83 -0.57
C GLY A 131 -0.62 -3.93 0.45
N LEU A 132 -0.92 -5.14 -0.01
CA LEU A 132 -1.26 -6.29 0.82
C LEU A 132 0.02 -6.97 1.35
N HIS A 133 0.69 -6.32 2.26
CA HIS A 133 2.08 -6.55 2.69
C HIS A 133 2.27 -7.62 3.80
N HIS A 134 1.22 -8.34 4.19
CA HIS A 134 1.35 -9.35 5.26
C HIS A 134 1.35 -10.79 4.76
N ALA A 135 1.01 -11.05 3.50
CA ALA A 135 1.00 -12.41 3.00
C ALA A 135 2.44 -12.96 2.93
N MET A 136 2.59 -14.21 3.36
CA MET A 136 3.85 -14.93 3.35
C MET A 136 3.96 -15.83 2.12
N PRO A 137 5.14 -16.34 1.77
CA PRO A 137 5.28 -17.22 0.61
C PRO A 137 4.33 -18.41 0.59
N ASP A 138 3.91 -18.92 1.74
CA ASP A 138 3.15 -20.13 1.88
C ASP A 138 1.78 -19.98 2.56
N ARG A 139 1.39 -18.74 2.93
CA ARG A 139 0.12 -18.48 3.63
C ARG A 139 -0.34 -17.04 3.54
N ALA A 140 -1.65 -16.85 3.64
CA ALA A 140 -2.31 -15.57 3.87
C ALA A 140 -2.07 -15.10 5.32
N SER A 141 -2.06 -13.79 5.54
CA SER A 141 -1.91 -13.15 6.85
C SER A 141 -2.43 -11.71 6.80
N GLY A 142 -2.91 -11.16 7.90
CA GLY A 142 -3.23 -9.73 8.04
C GLY A 142 -4.14 -9.21 6.92
N PHE A 143 -5.21 -9.93 6.59
CA PHE A 143 -6.16 -9.60 5.51
C PHE A 143 -5.60 -9.78 4.09
N CYS A 144 -4.33 -10.16 3.94
CA CYS A 144 -3.62 -10.26 2.68
C CYS A 144 -3.63 -11.69 2.14
N VAL A 145 -4.17 -11.87 0.92
CA VAL A 145 -4.15 -13.15 0.20
C VAL A 145 -2.81 -13.35 -0.49
N TYR A 146 -2.39 -12.41 -1.30
CA TYR A 146 -1.06 -12.40 -1.94
C TYR A 146 -0.34 -11.09 -1.63
N ASP A 147 0.98 -11.14 -1.52
CA ASP A 147 1.84 -9.97 -1.29
C ASP A 147 2.13 -9.28 -2.62
N ASP A 148 1.23 -8.40 -3.03
CA ASP A 148 1.36 -7.70 -4.31
C ASP A 148 2.57 -6.74 -4.36
N PRO A 149 2.98 -6.03 -3.27
CA PRO A 149 4.23 -5.27 -3.28
C PRO A 149 5.46 -6.14 -3.52
N ALA A 150 5.55 -7.30 -2.86
CA ALA A 150 6.67 -8.22 -3.06
C ALA A 150 6.67 -8.83 -4.46
N ILE A 151 5.49 -9.16 -5.01
CA ILE A 151 5.37 -9.66 -6.40
C ILE A 151 5.83 -8.59 -7.39
N ALA A 152 5.45 -7.32 -7.22
CA ALA A 152 5.89 -6.21 -8.07
C ALA A 152 7.42 -6.01 -7.98
N ILE A 153 8.00 -6.09 -6.78
CA ILE A 153 9.46 -6.03 -6.58
C ILE A 153 10.17 -7.19 -7.26
N ALA A 154 9.69 -8.43 -7.05
CA ALA A 154 10.25 -9.61 -7.69
C ALA A 154 10.18 -9.51 -9.22
N TRP A 155 9.07 -9.02 -9.76
CA TRP A 155 8.90 -8.77 -11.19
C TRP A 155 9.94 -7.75 -11.71
N LEU A 156 10.17 -6.64 -11.01
CA LEU A 156 11.18 -5.63 -11.37
C LEU A 156 12.58 -6.25 -11.44
N LEU A 157 12.95 -7.08 -10.45
CA LEU A 157 14.25 -7.76 -10.40
C LEU A 157 14.42 -8.75 -11.57
N GLU A 158 13.38 -9.52 -11.91
CA GLU A 158 13.39 -10.44 -13.06
C GLU A 158 13.50 -9.69 -14.41
N HIS A 159 13.06 -8.42 -14.45
CA HIS A 159 13.13 -7.59 -15.66
C HIS A 159 14.31 -6.62 -15.68
N GLY A 160 15.30 -6.83 -14.83
CA GLY A 160 16.59 -6.19 -14.91
C GLY A 160 16.83 -5.00 -13.98
N ALA A 161 15.94 -4.74 -13.03
CA ALA A 161 16.25 -3.82 -11.93
C ALA A 161 17.35 -4.46 -11.05
N GLU A 162 18.39 -3.72 -10.76
CA GLU A 162 19.49 -4.21 -9.93
C GLU A 162 19.25 -3.96 -8.44
N ARG A 163 18.53 -2.87 -8.11
CA ARG A 163 18.22 -2.47 -6.74
C ARG A 163 16.85 -1.83 -6.64
N VAL A 164 16.04 -2.32 -5.71
CA VAL A 164 14.72 -1.80 -5.41
C VAL A 164 14.65 -1.40 -3.94
N ALA A 165 14.26 -0.15 -3.65
CA ALA A 165 13.94 0.27 -2.28
C ALA A 165 12.43 0.17 -2.07
N TYR A 166 12.03 -0.52 -1.02
CA TYR A 166 10.66 -0.59 -0.54
C TYR A 166 10.52 0.25 0.72
N VAL A 167 9.60 1.20 0.72
CA VAL A 167 9.29 2.05 1.87
C VAL A 167 7.82 1.86 2.24
N ASP A 168 7.61 1.36 3.44
CA ASP A 168 6.32 1.03 4.01
C ASP A 168 5.97 2.02 5.11
N VAL A 169 4.84 2.73 4.94
CA VAL A 169 4.35 3.74 5.90
C VAL A 169 3.04 3.35 6.57
N ASP A 170 2.62 2.10 6.38
CA ASP A 170 1.50 1.49 7.10
C ASP A 170 1.76 1.51 8.62
N VAL A 171 0.70 1.49 9.39
CA VAL A 171 0.85 1.41 10.85
C VAL A 171 1.40 0.06 11.29
N HIS A 172 1.17 -0.99 10.50
CA HIS A 172 1.68 -2.34 10.76
C HIS A 172 3.05 -2.54 10.10
N HIS A 173 3.88 -3.33 10.72
CA HIS A 173 5.16 -3.73 10.12
C HIS A 173 4.93 -4.48 8.79
N GLY A 174 5.63 -4.10 7.73
CA GLY A 174 5.62 -4.76 6.42
C GLY A 174 6.39 -6.08 6.46
N ASP A 175 5.87 -7.05 7.22
CA ASP A 175 6.55 -8.31 7.53
C ASP A 175 6.69 -9.25 6.33
N GLY A 176 5.74 -9.21 5.38
CA GLY A 176 5.78 -10.01 4.17
C GLY A 176 6.98 -9.67 3.29
N PRO A 177 7.09 -8.44 2.75
CA PRO A 177 8.25 -8.04 1.95
C PRO A 177 9.58 -8.18 2.70
N GLN A 178 9.62 -7.85 4.01
CA GLN A 178 10.83 -8.07 4.81
C GLN A 178 11.23 -9.55 4.85
N PHE A 179 10.29 -10.45 5.10
CA PHE A 179 10.56 -11.89 5.17
C PHE A 179 10.98 -12.45 3.81
N ILE A 180 10.28 -12.07 2.74
CA ILE A 180 10.52 -12.54 1.36
C ILE A 180 11.91 -12.16 0.88
N PHE A 181 12.33 -10.91 1.14
CA PHE A 181 13.62 -10.39 0.70
C PHE A 181 14.68 -10.36 1.81
N TRP A 182 14.47 -11.09 2.91
CA TRP A 182 15.36 -11.08 4.10
C TRP A 182 16.85 -11.24 3.79
N ASP A 183 17.20 -12.05 2.80
CA ASP A 183 18.59 -12.37 2.44
C ASP A 183 18.95 -11.96 0.99
N ASP A 184 18.16 -11.06 0.39
CA ASP A 184 18.41 -10.53 -0.96
C ASP A 184 18.97 -9.11 -0.89
N PRO A 185 20.28 -8.89 -1.16
CA PRO A 185 20.92 -7.58 -1.08
C PRO A 185 20.46 -6.59 -2.17
N ARG A 186 19.65 -7.02 -3.13
CA ARG A 186 19.08 -6.17 -4.18
C ARG A 186 17.85 -5.40 -3.71
N VAL A 187 17.28 -5.77 -2.56
CA VAL A 187 16.08 -5.13 -2.02
C VAL A 187 16.38 -4.52 -0.66
N LEU A 188 16.12 -3.23 -0.52
CA LEU A 188 16.11 -2.55 0.78
C LEU A 188 14.66 -2.43 1.24
N THR A 189 14.30 -3.05 2.36
CA THR A 189 13.01 -2.85 3.01
C THR A 189 13.13 -1.87 4.17
N ILE A 190 12.29 -0.84 4.16
CA ILE A 190 12.19 0.16 5.24
C ILE A 190 10.74 0.16 5.70
N SER A 191 10.47 -0.07 6.98
CA SER A 191 9.13 0.02 7.56
C SER A 191 9.14 0.96 8.76
N ILE A 192 8.23 1.94 8.74
CA ILE A 192 7.98 2.85 9.86
C ILE A 192 6.57 2.55 10.41
N HIS A 193 6.49 1.98 11.61
CA HIS A 193 5.28 1.34 12.10
C HIS A 193 5.10 1.50 13.61
N GLU A 194 3.88 1.30 14.08
CA GLU A 194 3.60 1.17 15.51
C GLU A 194 4.21 -0.11 16.04
N PHE A 195 4.85 -0.04 17.19
CA PHE A 195 5.45 -1.20 17.82
C PHE A 195 5.10 -1.26 19.31
N ALA A 196 4.39 -2.34 19.66
CA ALA A 196 4.08 -2.68 21.04
C ALA A 196 4.01 -4.22 21.17
N PRO A 197 4.22 -4.80 22.38
CA PRO A 197 4.29 -6.26 22.56
C PRO A 197 3.04 -7.04 22.13
N TRP A 198 1.91 -6.36 22.00
CA TRP A 198 0.62 -6.95 21.61
C TRP A 198 0.17 -6.52 20.20
N PHE A 199 0.92 -5.63 19.54
CA PHE A 199 0.52 -5.08 18.26
C PHE A 199 0.88 -6.03 17.13
N PHE A 200 -0.03 -6.25 16.19
CA PHE A 200 0.18 -7.11 15.03
C PHE A 200 1.22 -6.48 14.08
N PRO A 201 2.06 -7.27 13.43
CA PRO A 201 2.23 -8.72 13.47
C PRO A 201 3.18 -9.20 14.60
N GLY A 202 3.74 -8.33 15.42
CA GLY A 202 4.66 -8.66 16.50
C GLY A 202 6.12 -8.82 16.07
N THR A 203 6.45 -8.37 14.86
CA THR A 203 7.80 -8.31 14.26
C THR A 203 8.17 -6.86 13.98
N GLY A 204 9.35 -6.59 13.40
CA GLY A 204 9.78 -5.23 13.07
C GLY A 204 10.62 -4.56 14.16
N ASP A 205 11.35 -5.34 14.96
CA ASP A 205 12.31 -4.78 15.91
C ASP A 205 13.47 -4.10 15.18
N ALA A 206 13.94 -2.95 15.70
CA ALA A 206 15.03 -2.19 15.10
C ALA A 206 16.35 -2.96 14.97
N SER A 207 16.51 -4.08 15.68
CA SER A 207 17.67 -4.98 15.57
C SER A 207 17.60 -5.92 14.37
N GLU A 208 16.46 -6.07 13.73
CA GLU A 208 16.30 -6.86 12.50
C GLU A 208 16.97 -6.12 11.34
N ARG A 209 18.00 -6.72 10.74
CA ARG A 209 18.91 -6.03 9.80
C ARG A 209 19.13 -6.76 8.48
N GLY A 210 18.35 -7.81 8.22
CA GLY A 210 18.53 -8.68 7.05
C GLY A 210 19.40 -9.89 7.32
N GLY A 211 19.37 -10.83 6.39
CA GLY A 211 20.10 -12.10 6.46
C GLY A 211 21.61 -11.96 6.27
N PRO A 212 22.35 -13.07 6.38
CA PRO A 212 23.83 -13.03 6.33
C PRO A 212 24.40 -12.53 5.00
N ASN A 213 23.65 -12.70 3.88
CA ASN A 213 24.07 -12.19 2.58
C ASN A 213 23.59 -10.76 2.29
N ALA A 214 22.68 -10.23 3.12
CA ALA A 214 22.02 -8.94 2.92
C ALA A 214 22.00 -8.07 4.19
N GLN A 215 23.07 -8.08 4.98
CA GLN A 215 23.16 -7.27 6.19
C GLN A 215 23.02 -5.77 5.90
N GLY A 216 22.06 -5.13 6.53
CA GLY A 216 21.73 -3.72 6.33
C GLY A 216 20.67 -3.47 5.24
N SER A 217 20.10 -4.52 4.62
CA SER A 217 19.01 -4.41 3.66
C SER A 217 17.62 -4.33 4.32
N VAL A 218 17.54 -4.47 5.63
CA VAL A 218 16.32 -4.30 6.44
C VAL A 218 16.52 -3.14 7.40
N ALA A 219 15.54 -2.25 7.48
CA ALA A 219 15.53 -1.12 8.39
C ALA A 219 14.14 -0.90 8.98
N ASN A 220 13.98 -1.22 10.25
CA ASN A 220 12.75 -0.98 11.00
C ASN A 220 12.87 0.29 11.85
N ILE A 221 11.83 1.11 11.81
CA ILE A 221 11.67 2.35 12.55
C ILE A 221 10.42 2.18 13.44
N PRO A 222 10.53 1.41 14.53
CA PRO A 222 9.41 1.18 15.43
C PRO A 222 9.11 2.42 16.25
N LEU A 223 7.86 2.83 16.26
CA LEU A 223 7.38 3.99 17.00
C LEU A 223 6.36 3.55 18.07
N PRO A 224 6.31 4.22 19.23
CA PRO A 224 5.36 3.87 20.27
C PRO A 224 3.92 4.21 19.87
N PRO A 225 2.91 3.54 20.46
CA PRO A 225 1.51 3.99 20.39
C PRO A 225 1.37 5.47 20.73
N PHE A 226 0.38 6.13 20.14
CA PHE A 226 0.07 7.56 20.32
C PHE A 226 1.10 8.53 19.73
N THR A 227 2.03 8.06 18.91
CA THR A 227 2.92 8.93 18.12
C THR A 227 2.09 9.82 17.20
N GLY A 228 2.32 11.13 17.27
CA GLY A 228 1.66 12.14 16.45
C GLY A 228 2.46 12.56 15.22
N ASP A 229 1.92 13.51 14.46
CA ASP A 229 2.51 13.99 13.20
C ASP A 229 3.98 14.41 13.35
N ASP A 230 4.32 15.20 14.36
CA ASP A 230 5.66 15.80 14.47
C ASP A 230 6.74 14.74 14.76
N GLU A 231 6.48 13.82 15.69
CA GLU A 231 7.41 12.72 16.01
C GLU A 231 7.54 11.75 14.84
N TRP A 232 6.43 11.41 14.19
CA TRP A 232 6.43 10.50 13.05
C TRP A 232 7.21 11.10 11.86
N LEU A 233 6.92 12.35 11.48
CA LEU A 233 7.62 13.05 10.41
C LEU A 233 9.11 13.26 10.73
N GLN A 234 9.46 13.49 11.98
CA GLN A 234 10.85 13.59 12.41
C GLN A 234 11.56 12.25 12.22
N ALA A 235 10.95 11.13 12.63
CA ALA A 235 11.51 9.79 12.46
C ALA A 235 11.69 9.45 10.97
N PHE A 236 10.67 9.70 10.14
CA PHE A 236 10.73 9.51 8.70
C PHE A 236 11.89 10.29 8.07
N ARG A 237 11.96 11.60 8.31
CA ARG A 237 12.96 12.51 7.72
C ARG A 237 14.39 12.21 8.14
N SER A 238 14.56 11.70 9.35
CA SER A 238 15.92 11.38 9.85
C SER A 238 16.48 10.10 9.25
N GLU A 239 15.65 9.10 8.96
CA GLU A 239 16.11 7.76 8.61
C GLU A 239 15.84 7.42 7.13
N VAL A 240 14.62 7.59 6.63
CA VAL A 240 14.22 7.10 5.31
C VAL A 240 15.08 7.69 4.18
N PRO A 241 15.26 9.03 4.08
CA PRO A 241 16.09 9.60 3.02
C PRO A 241 17.54 9.10 3.07
N ARG A 242 18.14 9.03 4.25
CA ARG A 242 19.51 8.55 4.45
C ARG A 242 19.70 7.12 3.94
N LEU A 243 18.75 6.24 4.23
CA LEU A 243 18.76 4.83 3.83
C LEU A 243 18.62 4.70 2.31
N VAL A 244 17.61 5.38 1.72
CA VAL A 244 17.35 5.34 0.29
C VAL A 244 18.52 5.91 -0.52
N TYR A 245 19.07 7.07 -0.14
CA TYR A 245 20.27 7.62 -0.79
C TYR A 245 21.49 6.71 -0.67
N GLY A 246 21.68 6.10 0.50
CA GLY A 246 22.79 5.15 0.72
C GLY A 246 22.67 3.90 -0.16
N PHE A 247 21.47 3.42 -0.38
CA PHE A 247 21.17 2.23 -1.17
C PHE A 247 21.21 2.49 -2.69
N ARG A 248 20.82 3.69 -3.15
CA ARG A 248 20.79 4.09 -4.56
C ARG A 248 19.95 3.15 -5.42
N PRO A 249 18.65 3.07 -5.19
CA PRO A 249 17.76 2.17 -5.93
C PRO A 249 17.57 2.61 -7.38
N ASP A 250 17.23 1.66 -8.25
CA ASP A 250 16.76 1.93 -9.60
C ASP A 250 15.27 2.33 -9.61
N VAL A 251 14.50 1.81 -8.63
CA VAL A 251 13.07 2.07 -8.47
C VAL A 251 12.75 2.21 -6.98
N LEU A 252 11.91 3.18 -6.65
CA LEU A 252 11.27 3.31 -5.35
C LEU A 252 9.88 2.63 -5.42
N VAL A 253 9.63 1.66 -4.55
CA VAL A 253 8.32 1.04 -4.35
C VAL A 253 7.81 1.45 -2.98
N THR A 254 6.56 1.87 -2.86
CA THR A 254 5.99 2.31 -1.58
C THR A 254 4.66 1.65 -1.28
N GLN A 255 4.45 1.30 -0.02
CA GLN A 255 3.16 0.96 0.54
C GLN A 255 2.66 2.19 1.34
N LEU A 256 1.48 2.69 0.97
CA LEU A 256 0.92 3.96 1.45
C LEU A 256 -0.29 3.74 2.35
N GLY A 257 -0.20 2.79 3.28
CA GLY A 257 -1.20 2.58 4.31
C GLY A 257 -1.46 3.86 5.09
N CYS A 258 -2.72 4.09 5.44
CA CYS A 258 -3.16 5.28 6.16
C CYS A 258 -3.92 4.95 7.47
N ASP A 259 -3.73 3.75 7.97
CA ASP A 259 -4.19 3.29 9.27
C ASP A 259 -3.39 3.84 10.46
N THR A 260 -2.35 4.63 10.17
CA THR A 260 -1.68 5.52 11.14
C THR A 260 -2.56 6.69 11.60
N HIS A 261 -3.72 6.93 10.95
CA HIS A 261 -4.59 8.04 11.26
C HIS A 261 -5.22 7.92 12.65
N ALA A 262 -5.33 9.05 13.38
CA ALA A 262 -5.84 9.13 14.75
C ALA A 262 -7.23 8.52 14.99
N THR A 263 -8.02 8.33 13.93
CA THR A 263 -9.37 7.73 14.01
C THR A 263 -9.43 6.30 13.53
N ASP A 264 -8.31 5.70 13.15
CA ASP A 264 -8.31 4.31 12.67
C ASP A 264 -8.66 3.35 13.82
N PRO A 265 -9.56 2.37 13.58
CA PRO A 265 -10.02 1.48 14.65
C PRO A 265 -9.01 0.38 15.02
N LEU A 266 -7.99 0.13 14.20
CA LEU A 266 -7.06 -0.99 14.39
C LEU A 266 -5.69 -0.57 14.95
N ALA A 267 -5.45 0.73 15.12
CA ALA A 267 -4.18 1.27 15.55
C ALA A 267 -4.33 2.37 16.60
N GLN A 268 -3.22 2.82 17.16
CA GLN A 268 -3.20 3.83 18.19
C GLN A 268 -2.35 5.06 17.82
N MET A 269 -1.76 5.12 16.63
CA MET A 269 -1.08 6.33 16.17
C MET A 269 -2.06 7.50 16.04
N GLN A 270 -1.54 8.72 16.06
CA GLN A 270 -2.32 9.96 16.12
C GLN A 270 -1.98 10.88 14.95
N LEU A 271 -1.78 10.29 13.74
CA LEU A 271 -1.51 11.08 12.55
C LEU A 271 -2.77 11.73 11.99
N THR A 272 -2.55 12.81 11.26
CA THR A 272 -3.56 13.52 10.48
C THR A 272 -3.18 13.52 8.99
N THR A 273 -4.05 14.04 8.13
CA THR A 273 -3.75 14.19 6.70
C THR A 273 -2.55 15.10 6.42
N ARG A 274 -2.10 15.89 7.40
CA ARG A 274 -0.86 16.64 7.34
C ARG A 274 0.34 15.72 7.10
N SER A 275 0.47 14.64 7.87
CA SER A 275 1.55 13.68 7.70
C SER A 275 1.53 13.05 6.31
N TYR A 276 0.36 12.71 5.77
CA TYR A 276 0.26 12.14 4.42
C TYR A 276 0.70 13.12 3.34
N ARG A 277 0.33 14.41 3.43
CA ARG A 277 0.82 15.46 2.50
C ARG A 277 2.34 15.62 2.55
N GLU A 278 2.89 15.71 3.75
CA GLU A 278 4.32 15.88 3.94
C GLU A 278 5.11 14.65 3.45
N THR A 279 4.64 13.45 3.81
CA THR A 279 5.25 12.20 3.36
C THR A 279 5.18 12.03 1.83
N ALA A 280 4.05 12.42 1.21
CA ALA A 280 3.92 12.40 -0.25
C ALA A 280 5.03 13.22 -0.92
N LYS A 281 5.29 14.44 -0.45
CA LYS A 281 6.36 15.31 -0.95
C LYS A 281 7.75 14.68 -0.77
N GLU A 282 8.03 14.17 0.43
CA GLU A 282 9.30 13.53 0.73
C GLU A 282 9.56 12.30 -0.18
N LEU A 283 8.54 11.46 -0.40
CA LEU A 283 8.63 10.28 -1.28
C LEU A 283 8.79 10.68 -2.75
N HIS A 284 8.08 11.71 -3.21
CA HIS A 284 8.19 12.25 -4.55
C HIS A 284 9.61 12.79 -4.81
N ASP A 285 10.12 13.59 -3.88
CA ASP A 285 11.50 14.10 -3.95
C ASP A 285 12.53 12.97 -3.95
N LEU A 286 12.35 11.92 -3.12
CA LEU A 286 13.22 10.74 -3.08
C LEU A 286 13.17 9.96 -4.40
N ALA A 287 12.00 9.78 -5.00
CA ALA A 287 11.87 9.12 -6.30
C ALA A 287 12.70 9.83 -7.36
N HIS A 288 12.63 11.16 -7.44
CA HIS A 288 13.39 11.93 -8.40
C HIS A 288 14.89 11.99 -8.11
N THR A 289 15.27 12.13 -6.85
CA THR A 289 16.66 12.38 -6.48
C THR A 289 17.47 11.09 -6.26
N ALA A 290 16.84 9.98 -5.93
CA ALA A 290 17.51 8.72 -5.63
C ALA A 290 17.19 7.58 -6.61
N ALA A 291 16.02 7.58 -7.27
CA ALA A 291 15.56 6.50 -8.13
C ALA A 291 15.28 6.94 -9.59
N GLY A 292 15.83 8.08 -10.02
CA GLY A 292 15.69 8.58 -11.39
C GLY A 292 14.25 8.86 -11.83
N GLY A 293 13.38 9.22 -10.88
CA GLY A 293 11.97 9.51 -11.09
C GLY A 293 11.07 8.26 -11.11
N ARG A 294 11.60 7.05 -10.90
CA ARG A 294 10.82 5.81 -10.93
C ARG A 294 10.17 5.53 -9.58
N TRP A 295 8.85 5.70 -9.52
CA TRP A 295 8.07 5.48 -8.31
C TRP A 295 6.84 4.61 -8.57
N VAL A 296 6.80 3.44 -7.95
CA VAL A 296 5.65 2.54 -7.91
C VAL A 296 5.01 2.66 -6.53
N ALA A 297 3.76 3.08 -6.46
CA ALA A 297 3.03 3.25 -5.22
C ALA A 297 1.83 2.31 -5.15
N THR A 298 1.64 1.69 -4.00
CA THR A 298 0.45 0.90 -3.69
C THR A 298 -0.36 1.54 -2.58
N GLY A 299 -1.62 1.16 -2.45
CA GLY A 299 -2.40 1.47 -1.26
C GLY A 299 -1.79 0.83 -0.01
N GLY A 300 -2.58 0.21 0.82
CA GLY A 300 -2.15 -0.43 2.06
C GLY A 300 -3.30 -0.53 3.05
N GLY A 301 -3.00 -0.56 4.36
CA GLY A 301 -3.99 -0.48 5.42
C GLY A 301 -4.74 0.84 5.45
N GLY A 302 -5.84 0.85 6.18
CA GLY A 302 -6.72 2.00 6.34
C GLY A 302 -8.18 1.54 6.45
N TYR A 303 -8.74 1.72 7.64
CA TYR A 303 -10.04 1.13 8.01
C TYR A 303 -11.12 2.19 8.28
N GLN A 304 -10.75 3.45 8.23
CA GLN A 304 -11.68 4.58 8.03
C GLN A 304 -11.97 4.76 6.54
N TRP A 305 -12.54 3.71 5.94
CA TRP A 305 -12.63 3.46 4.51
C TRP A 305 -13.35 4.55 3.69
N ALA A 306 -14.26 5.33 4.30
CA ALA A 306 -14.93 6.47 3.65
C ALA A 306 -14.41 7.83 4.12
N ARG A 307 -13.81 7.92 5.32
CA ARG A 307 -13.42 9.21 5.91
C ARG A 307 -11.97 9.58 5.71
N VAL A 308 -11.06 8.59 5.74
CA VAL A 308 -9.61 8.81 5.70
C VAL A 308 -9.02 8.32 4.40
N VAL A 309 -9.25 7.05 4.05
CA VAL A 309 -8.57 6.39 2.92
C VAL A 309 -8.70 7.17 1.61
N PRO A 310 -9.90 7.61 1.18
CA PRO A 310 -10.01 8.35 -0.08
C PRO A 310 -9.24 9.66 -0.06
N ARG A 311 -9.25 10.38 1.08
CA ARG A 311 -8.51 11.64 1.22
C ARG A 311 -7.00 11.42 1.18
N ALA A 312 -6.48 10.49 1.98
CA ALA A 312 -5.06 10.19 2.07
C ALA A 312 -4.49 9.77 0.70
N TRP A 313 -5.11 8.80 0.05
CA TRP A 313 -4.62 8.28 -1.23
C TRP A 313 -4.79 9.28 -2.39
N THR A 314 -5.84 10.10 -2.38
CA THR A 314 -5.97 11.21 -3.34
C THR A 314 -4.86 12.25 -3.16
N LEU A 315 -4.43 12.53 -1.92
CA LEU A 315 -3.32 13.44 -1.65
C LEU A 315 -1.99 12.89 -2.17
N TYR A 316 -1.70 11.61 -1.96
CA TYR A 316 -0.52 10.95 -2.54
C TYR A 316 -0.55 11.01 -4.08
N PHE A 317 -1.68 10.67 -4.69
CA PHE A 317 -1.81 10.71 -6.14
C PHE A 317 -1.71 12.13 -6.72
N ALA A 318 -2.26 13.13 -6.05
CA ALA A 318 -2.14 14.54 -6.44
C ALA A 318 -0.68 15.00 -6.45
N GLU A 319 0.10 14.64 -5.42
CA GLU A 319 1.53 14.93 -5.36
C GLU A 319 2.30 14.24 -6.48
N MET A 320 2.03 12.94 -6.76
CA MET A 320 2.62 12.23 -7.89
C MET A 320 2.33 12.92 -9.22
N ALA A 321 1.12 13.48 -9.38
CA ALA A 321 0.71 14.23 -10.57
C ALA A 321 1.26 15.65 -10.62
N GLY A 322 1.95 16.12 -9.57
CA GLY A 322 2.48 17.46 -9.46
C GLY A 322 1.39 18.54 -9.40
N VAL A 323 0.24 18.21 -8.80
CA VAL A 323 -0.95 19.07 -8.73
C VAL A 323 -1.38 19.25 -7.28
N GLU A 324 -1.59 20.51 -6.89
CA GLU A 324 -2.22 20.82 -5.61
C GLU A 324 -3.74 20.78 -5.75
N VAL A 325 -4.41 19.99 -4.92
CA VAL A 325 -5.87 19.90 -4.86
C VAL A 325 -6.42 20.95 -3.90
N PRO A 326 -7.58 21.58 -4.22
CA PRO A 326 -8.29 22.44 -3.26
C PRO A 326 -8.61 21.69 -1.98
N ASP A 327 -8.54 22.36 -0.84
CA ASP A 327 -8.82 21.70 0.45
C ASP A 327 -10.29 21.25 0.57
N GLN A 328 -11.21 21.99 -0.06
CA GLN A 328 -12.64 21.62 -0.07
C GLN A 328 -12.89 20.45 -1.02
N ILE A 329 -13.48 19.39 -0.49
CA ILE A 329 -13.90 18.20 -1.26
C ILE A 329 -15.20 18.55 -2.03
N PRO A 330 -15.35 18.08 -3.30
CA PRO A 330 -16.56 18.31 -4.07
C PRO A 330 -17.81 17.76 -3.36
N GLU A 331 -18.84 18.60 -3.24
CA GLU A 331 -20.08 18.30 -2.50
C GLU A 331 -20.73 16.98 -2.97
N ARG A 332 -20.79 16.76 -4.27
CA ARG A 332 -21.36 15.54 -4.85
C ARG A 332 -20.67 14.27 -4.32
N TRP A 333 -19.34 14.28 -4.25
CA TRP A 333 -18.60 13.12 -3.70
C TRP A 333 -18.90 12.93 -2.21
N VAL A 334 -19.00 14.03 -1.46
CA VAL A 334 -19.38 14.00 -0.02
C VAL A 334 -20.72 13.34 0.17
N GLU A 335 -21.74 13.72 -0.63
CA GLU A 335 -23.08 13.14 -0.59
C GLU A 335 -23.05 11.64 -0.88
N GLU A 336 -22.37 11.21 -1.96
CA GLU A 336 -22.23 9.81 -2.35
C GLU A 336 -21.51 8.97 -1.26
N ALA A 337 -20.46 9.51 -0.67
CA ALA A 337 -19.73 8.83 0.41
C ALA A 337 -20.54 8.75 1.71
N GLN A 338 -21.33 9.79 2.03
CA GLN A 338 -22.26 9.78 3.18
C GLN A 338 -23.35 8.74 3.02
N GLU A 339 -23.93 8.62 1.82
CA GLU A 339 -24.92 7.59 1.52
C GLU A 339 -24.33 6.17 1.66
N CYS A 340 -23.11 5.97 1.14
CA CYS A 340 -22.42 4.69 1.22
C CYS A 340 -22.08 4.30 2.66
N LEU A 341 -21.60 5.25 3.48
CA LEU A 341 -21.25 5.04 4.88
C LEU A 341 -22.47 4.95 5.80
N GLY A 342 -23.57 5.61 5.44
CA GLY A 342 -24.69 5.84 6.35
C GLY A 342 -24.35 6.81 7.50
N GLY A 343 -23.46 7.77 7.28
CA GLY A 343 -22.99 8.70 8.30
C GLY A 343 -22.16 9.85 7.72
N GLU A 344 -21.72 10.77 8.57
CA GLU A 344 -20.95 11.93 8.15
C GLU A 344 -19.55 11.57 7.66
N VAL A 345 -19.09 12.25 6.61
CA VAL A 345 -17.71 12.23 6.12
C VAL A 345 -17.14 13.66 6.10
N PRO A 346 -15.81 13.83 6.18
CA PRO A 346 -15.18 15.14 6.09
C PRO A 346 -15.48 15.84 4.76
N THR A 347 -15.63 17.17 4.80
CA THR A 347 -15.82 18.01 3.61
C THR A 347 -14.52 18.64 3.13
N THR A 348 -13.42 18.40 3.85
CA THR A 348 -12.09 18.95 3.56
C THR A 348 -11.05 17.83 3.56
N PHE A 349 -9.98 18.03 2.79
CA PHE A 349 -8.81 17.14 2.85
C PHE A 349 -8.05 17.28 4.17
N SER A 350 -7.97 18.51 4.71
CA SER A 350 -7.37 18.75 6.03
C SER A 350 -8.34 18.43 7.15
N GLU A 351 -7.82 18.03 8.30
CA GLU A 351 -8.58 18.04 9.53
C GLU A 351 -8.88 19.49 9.90
N LEU A 352 -10.16 19.78 10.24
CA LEU A 352 -10.50 21.04 10.87
C LEU A 352 -9.73 21.12 12.17
N ALA A 353 -9.04 22.24 12.41
CA ALA A 353 -8.35 22.46 13.68
C ALA A 353 -9.38 22.24 14.80
N VAL A 354 -9.17 21.21 15.59
CA VAL A 354 -9.95 21.01 16.81
C VAL A 354 -9.50 22.16 17.74
N ASP A 355 -10.40 23.12 17.96
CA ASP A 355 -10.14 24.19 18.91
C ASP A 355 -9.84 23.54 20.28
N PRO A 356 -8.65 23.69 20.85
CA PRO A 356 -8.34 23.10 22.14
C PRO A 356 -9.12 23.85 23.21
N SER A 357 -10.38 23.44 23.44
CA SER A 357 -11.25 23.95 24.50
C SER A 357 -11.12 23.14 25.78
#